data_ab41319dbb44d80ba849fb7df4110eb5
#
_entry.id   ab41319dbb44d80ba849fb7df4110eb5
#
_cell.length_a   1.000
_cell.length_b   1.000
_cell.length_c   1.000
_cell.angle_alpha   90.00
_cell.angle_beta   90.00
_cell.angle_gamma   90.00
#
_symmetry.space_group_name_H-M   'P 1'
#
loop_
_entity.id
_entity.type
_entity.pdbx_description
1 polymer ?
#
loop_
_entity_poly.entity_id
_entity_poly.type
_entity_poly.pdbx_seq_one_letter_code
_entity_poly.pdbx_strand_id
1 'polypeptide(L)'
;MQNTTIVTCALPYANGDIHLGHMVEHIQADIWVRFQKMHQRRCYFICADDTHGTPIMLKAEQQGITPEQLIEAYYKAHTADFAGFGIAYDHFYTTNSPENKFVAYDIYNKLKANDKIAVKTISQLFDEEKQMFLPDRFVKGTCPKCKSEDQYGDNCEKCGTTYAPTDLINPFSVVSGSTPVLRESEHYFYKLSGAGDFLASWLGTSGRLQSEAKNKMQEWLEGGLQDWDISRDKPYFGFEIPDAPGKYFYVWLDAPVGYLSSFMHFCTQNGLDFNQLWNAEDTEIYHFIGKDILYFHALFWPAVLHDAGYRTPNGLFVHGFLTVDGQKMSKSRGTFITARSFLDSGINPEFYRYYIASKLTSKFEDIDLSFDDFVARINSELVGKFVNIAARSAGFMAKRFNNQLAGELATYITTDNLAQY
;
A
#
# COMPACT_ATOMS: atom_id res chain seq x y z
N MET A 1 -25.91 -11.64 13.44
CA MET A 1 -25.66 -10.67 12.34
C MET A 1 -24.52 -11.22 11.51
N GLN A 2 -24.46 -10.97 10.22
CA GLN A 2 -23.38 -11.49 9.36
C GLN A 2 -22.14 -10.63 9.60
N ASN A 3 -21.01 -11.21 10.04
CA ASN A 3 -19.76 -10.50 10.26
C ASN A 3 -19.39 -9.68 9.02
N THR A 4 -19.02 -8.42 9.22
CA THR A 4 -18.57 -7.55 8.14
C THR A 4 -17.05 -7.62 8.04
N THR A 5 -16.53 -7.74 6.83
CA THR A 5 -15.08 -7.70 6.58
C THR A 5 -14.76 -6.52 5.66
N ILE A 6 -13.80 -5.69 6.06
CA ILE A 6 -13.27 -4.58 5.27
C ILE A 6 -11.84 -4.94 4.88
N VAL A 7 -11.56 -4.92 3.59
CA VAL A 7 -10.26 -5.29 3.01
C VAL A 7 -9.71 -4.11 2.25
N THR A 8 -8.44 -3.83 2.47
CA THR A 8 -7.71 -2.78 1.74
C THR A 8 -6.37 -3.29 1.24
N CYS A 9 -5.85 -2.64 0.20
CA CYS A 9 -4.45 -2.75 -0.21
C CYS A 9 -3.70 -1.48 0.16
N ALA A 10 -2.37 -1.54 0.19
CA ALA A 10 -1.56 -0.33 0.24
C ALA A 10 -1.97 0.62 -0.89
N LEU A 11 -2.05 1.91 -0.56
CA LEU A 11 -2.47 2.92 -1.53
C LEU A 11 -1.34 3.18 -2.52
N PRO A 12 -1.55 3.00 -3.83
CA PRO A 12 -0.55 3.37 -4.81
C PRO A 12 -0.32 4.87 -4.82
N TYR A 13 0.94 5.28 -4.93
CA TYR A 13 1.31 6.69 -4.93
C TYR A 13 1.12 7.31 -6.32
N ALA A 14 0.32 8.37 -6.41
CA ALA A 14 -0.12 9.01 -7.66
C ALA A 14 0.99 9.83 -8.36
N ASN A 15 2.22 9.34 -8.36
CA ASN A 15 3.35 9.93 -9.06
C ASN A 15 4.01 8.99 -10.07
N GLY A 16 3.48 7.82 -10.29
CA GLY A 16 4.04 6.80 -11.20
C GLY A 16 3.02 5.76 -11.62
N ASP A 17 3.35 5.06 -12.71
CA ASP A 17 2.51 4.00 -13.23
C ASP A 17 2.48 2.79 -12.29
N ILE A 18 1.37 2.08 -12.25
CA ILE A 18 1.30 0.76 -11.61
C ILE A 18 2.24 -0.19 -12.35
N HIS A 19 3.06 -0.92 -11.60
CA HIS A 19 3.92 -1.97 -12.14
C HIS A 19 3.52 -3.34 -11.59
N LEU A 20 4.05 -4.42 -12.19
CA LEU A 20 3.68 -5.78 -11.83
C LEU A 20 3.94 -6.11 -10.35
N GLY A 21 4.92 -5.44 -9.71
CA GLY A 21 5.16 -5.58 -8.27
C GLY A 21 4.00 -5.07 -7.40
N HIS A 22 3.40 -3.92 -7.76
CA HIS A 22 2.19 -3.43 -7.08
C HIS A 22 1.02 -4.41 -7.28
N MET A 23 0.91 -5.01 -8.46
CA MET A 23 -0.17 -5.95 -8.74
C MET A 23 -0.18 -7.20 -7.84
N VAL A 24 0.94 -7.55 -7.19
CA VAL A 24 1.01 -8.72 -6.31
C VAL A 24 0.00 -8.61 -5.16
N GLU A 25 0.01 -7.50 -4.43
CA GLU A 25 -0.90 -7.32 -3.30
C GLU A 25 -2.36 -7.17 -3.73
N HIS A 26 -2.59 -6.45 -4.83
CA HIS A 26 -3.95 -6.25 -5.34
C HIS A 26 -4.57 -7.56 -5.84
N ILE A 27 -3.79 -8.41 -6.51
CA ILE A 27 -4.22 -9.75 -6.93
C ILE A 27 -4.47 -10.64 -5.71
N GLN A 28 -3.56 -10.64 -4.73
CA GLN A 28 -3.70 -11.42 -3.49
C GLN A 28 -4.99 -11.05 -2.76
N ALA A 29 -5.23 -9.76 -2.57
CA ALA A 29 -6.41 -9.26 -1.91
C ALA A 29 -7.70 -9.57 -2.70
N ASP A 30 -7.71 -9.38 -4.01
CA ASP A 30 -8.87 -9.66 -4.86
C ASP A 30 -9.25 -11.16 -4.83
N ILE A 31 -8.27 -12.06 -4.88
CA ILE A 31 -8.51 -13.50 -4.73
C ILE A 31 -9.13 -13.81 -3.37
N TRP A 32 -8.57 -13.24 -2.29
CA TRP A 32 -9.07 -13.45 -0.94
C TRP A 32 -10.50 -12.91 -0.76
N VAL A 33 -10.77 -11.70 -1.28
CA VAL A 33 -12.11 -11.08 -1.26
C VAL A 33 -13.12 -11.91 -2.03
N ARG A 34 -12.78 -12.39 -3.23
CA ARG A 34 -13.64 -13.28 -4.02
C ARG A 34 -13.97 -14.55 -3.24
N PHE A 35 -12.99 -15.16 -2.58
CA PHE A 35 -13.22 -16.31 -1.72
C PHE A 35 -14.20 -16.00 -0.58
N GLN A 36 -14.04 -14.84 0.11
CA GLN A 36 -14.98 -14.44 1.17
C GLN A 36 -16.41 -14.25 0.62
N LYS A 37 -16.53 -13.55 -0.52
CA LYS A 37 -17.85 -13.32 -1.17
C LYS A 37 -18.48 -14.63 -1.67
N MET A 38 -17.70 -15.59 -2.17
CA MET A 38 -18.20 -16.93 -2.53
C MET A 38 -18.76 -17.70 -1.33
N HIS A 39 -18.23 -17.48 -0.13
CA HIS A 39 -18.77 -18.00 1.12
C HIS A 39 -19.91 -17.15 1.71
N GLN A 40 -20.48 -16.24 0.89
CA GLN A 40 -21.60 -15.37 1.27
C GLN A 40 -21.31 -14.45 2.46
N ARG A 41 -20.02 -14.17 2.73
CA ARG A 41 -19.61 -13.19 3.76
C ARG A 41 -19.80 -11.78 3.23
N ARG A 42 -20.25 -10.87 4.12
CA ARG A 42 -20.28 -9.44 3.83
C ARG A 42 -18.83 -8.92 3.78
N CYS A 43 -18.30 -8.70 2.60
CA CYS A 43 -16.91 -8.30 2.40
C CYS A 43 -16.84 -7.11 1.45
N TYR A 44 -16.20 -6.01 1.89
CA TYR A 44 -15.98 -4.79 1.14
C TYR A 44 -14.50 -4.65 0.79
N PHE A 45 -14.20 -4.48 -0.49
CA PHE A 45 -12.84 -4.29 -0.99
C PHE A 45 -12.63 -2.83 -1.39
N ILE A 46 -11.88 -2.09 -0.58
CA ILE A 46 -11.73 -0.64 -0.65
C ILE A 46 -10.27 -0.29 -0.88
N CYS A 47 -10.00 0.68 -1.75
CA CYS A 47 -8.66 1.25 -1.93
C CYS A 47 -8.75 2.73 -2.33
N ALA A 48 -7.61 3.39 -2.48
CA ALA A 48 -7.49 4.75 -2.95
C ALA A 48 -6.10 5.00 -3.54
N ASP A 49 -5.94 6.11 -4.27
CA ASP A 49 -4.62 6.66 -4.55
C ASP A 49 -4.12 7.50 -3.37
N ASP A 50 -2.84 7.33 -3.02
CA ASP A 50 -2.08 8.25 -2.19
C ASP A 50 -1.60 9.43 -3.06
N THR A 51 -2.05 10.63 -2.75
CA THR A 51 -1.98 11.77 -3.70
C THR A 51 -1.24 12.99 -3.19
N HIS A 52 -0.71 12.98 -1.97
CA HIS A 52 -0.07 14.16 -1.39
C HIS A 52 1.46 14.04 -1.34
N GLY A 53 2.12 15.17 -1.14
CA GLY A 53 3.56 15.22 -0.92
C GLY A 53 4.35 16.05 -1.92
N THR A 54 5.57 16.37 -1.53
CA THR A 54 6.54 17.12 -2.35
C THR A 54 6.78 16.47 -3.72
N PRO A 55 6.91 15.13 -3.87
CA PRO A 55 7.11 14.51 -5.19
C PRO A 55 5.97 14.77 -6.18
N ILE A 56 4.72 14.82 -5.72
CA ILE A 56 3.56 15.16 -6.55
C ILE A 56 3.68 16.61 -7.04
N MET A 57 3.94 17.54 -6.12
CA MET A 57 4.08 18.96 -6.40
C MET A 57 5.19 19.22 -7.45
N LEU A 58 6.38 18.67 -7.22
CA LEU A 58 7.52 18.88 -8.13
C LEU A 58 7.32 18.23 -9.49
N LYS A 59 6.68 17.06 -9.54
CA LYS A 59 6.37 16.41 -10.82
C LYS A 59 5.34 17.19 -11.62
N ALA A 60 4.31 17.74 -10.97
CA ALA A 60 3.34 18.62 -11.61
C ALA A 60 4.02 19.89 -12.16
N GLU A 61 4.92 20.53 -11.39
CA GLU A 61 5.71 21.68 -11.82
C GLU A 61 6.55 21.34 -13.07
N GLN A 62 7.23 20.19 -13.08
CA GLN A 62 8.03 19.73 -14.23
C GLN A 62 7.19 19.52 -15.50
N GLN A 63 5.92 19.13 -15.33
CA GLN A 63 5.00 18.92 -16.45
C GLN A 63 4.21 20.17 -16.83
N GLY A 64 4.36 21.29 -16.10
CA GLY A 64 3.63 22.52 -16.33
C GLY A 64 2.12 22.43 -16.08
N ILE A 65 1.70 21.54 -15.17
CA ILE A 65 0.32 21.30 -14.77
C ILE A 65 0.14 21.48 -13.25
N THR A 66 -1.11 21.52 -12.78
CA THR A 66 -1.35 21.55 -11.35
C THR A 66 -1.22 20.16 -10.70
N PRO A 67 -0.92 20.08 -9.39
CA PRO A 67 -0.93 18.81 -8.68
C PRO A 67 -2.26 18.04 -8.82
N GLU A 68 -3.40 18.73 -8.79
CA GLU A 68 -4.72 18.15 -8.96
C GLU A 68 -4.90 17.51 -10.36
N GLN A 69 -4.41 18.18 -11.41
CA GLN A 69 -4.43 17.61 -12.76
C GLN A 69 -3.54 16.36 -12.87
N LEU A 70 -2.39 16.37 -12.20
CA LEU A 70 -1.49 15.21 -12.17
C LEU A 70 -2.15 14.00 -11.51
N ILE A 71 -2.68 14.18 -10.29
CA ILE A 71 -3.31 13.07 -9.54
C ILE A 71 -4.57 12.55 -10.24
N GLU A 72 -5.35 13.41 -10.89
CA GLU A 72 -6.52 12.99 -11.67
C GLU A 72 -6.11 12.12 -12.87
N ALA A 73 -4.99 12.46 -13.53
CA ALA A 73 -4.47 11.66 -14.63
C ALA A 73 -4.02 10.26 -14.15
N TYR A 74 -3.32 10.19 -13.00
CA TYR A 74 -2.92 8.92 -12.41
C TYR A 74 -4.13 8.11 -11.90
N TYR A 75 -5.11 8.74 -11.28
CA TYR A 75 -6.33 8.08 -10.87
C TYR A 75 -7.00 7.32 -12.03
N LYS A 76 -7.12 7.96 -13.19
CA LYS A 76 -7.69 7.34 -14.40
C LYS A 76 -6.81 6.19 -14.91
N ALA A 77 -5.49 6.37 -14.90
CA ALA A 77 -4.57 5.32 -15.33
C ALA A 77 -4.59 4.11 -14.39
N HIS A 78 -4.50 4.34 -13.07
CA HIS A 78 -4.51 3.29 -12.05
C HIS A 78 -5.82 2.50 -12.07
N THR A 79 -6.96 3.19 -12.10
CA THR A 79 -8.27 2.51 -12.18
C THR A 79 -8.43 1.68 -13.44
N ALA A 80 -7.94 2.19 -14.59
CA ALA A 80 -7.97 1.44 -15.85
C ALA A 80 -7.04 0.20 -15.81
N ASP A 81 -5.86 0.32 -15.19
CA ASP A 81 -4.93 -0.79 -15.04
C ASP A 81 -5.47 -1.88 -14.10
N PHE A 82 -6.03 -1.50 -12.95
CA PHE A 82 -6.67 -2.44 -12.04
C PHE A 82 -7.86 -3.15 -12.69
N ALA A 83 -8.72 -2.42 -13.38
CA ALA A 83 -9.83 -3.00 -14.13
C ALA A 83 -9.32 -3.95 -15.22
N GLY A 84 -8.25 -3.60 -15.93
CA GLY A 84 -7.62 -4.44 -16.95
C GLY A 84 -7.10 -5.77 -16.38
N PHE A 85 -6.60 -5.79 -15.16
CA PHE A 85 -6.21 -7.01 -14.43
C PHE A 85 -7.37 -7.70 -13.72
N GLY A 86 -8.62 -7.20 -13.86
CA GLY A 86 -9.80 -7.79 -13.24
C GLY A 86 -9.83 -7.65 -11.73
N ILE A 87 -9.14 -6.65 -11.16
CA ILE A 87 -9.24 -6.31 -9.73
C ILE A 87 -10.60 -5.65 -9.48
N ALA A 88 -11.42 -6.27 -8.66
CA ALA A 88 -12.82 -5.86 -8.45
C ALA A 88 -13.00 -5.13 -7.12
N TYR A 89 -12.49 -3.90 -7.03
CA TYR A 89 -12.79 -3.02 -5.90
C TYR A 89 -14.29 -2.72 -5.83
N ASP A 90 -14.84 -2.75 -4.62
CA ASP A 90 -16.17 -2.18 -4.37
C ASP A 90 -16.12 -0.65 -4.42
N HIS A 91 -14.95 -0.08 -4.05
CA HIS A 91 -14.70 1.36 -4.18
C HIS A 91 -13.19 1.65 -4.29
N PHE A 92 -12.82 2.52 -5.24
CA PHE A 92 -11.49 3.08 -5.38
C PHE A 92 -11.58 4.61 -5.33
N TYR A 93 -10.81 5.26 -4.45
CA TYR A 93 -10.97 6.68 -4.15
C TYR A 93 -9.62 7.44 -4.21
N THR A 94 -9.50 8.54 -3.48
CA THR A 94 -8.30 9.40 -3.42
C THR A 94 -8.12 9.97 -2.02
N THR A 95 -6.87 10.15 -1.59
CA THR A 95 -6.60 10.86 -0.34
C THR A 95 -6.81 12.37 -0.47
N ASN A 96 -6.78 12.95 -1.67
CA ASN A 96 -7.17 14.35 -1.87
C ASN A 96 -8.69 14.53 -1.90
N SER A 97 -9.33 14.30 -0.77
CA SER A 97 -10.79 14.33 -0.64
C SER A 97 -11.27 15.04 0.64
N PRO A 98 -12.51 15.54 0.65
CA PRO A 98 -13.09 16.13 1.86
C PRO A 98 -13.17 15.17 3.04
N GLU A 99 -13.47 13.90 2.78
CA GLU A 99 -13.53 12.84 3.78
C GLU A 99 -12.15 12.58 4.39
N ASN A 100 -11.10 12.53 3.57
CA ASN A 100 -9.73 12.32 4.06
C ASN A 100 -9.29 13.49 4.93
N LYS A 101 -9.56 14.72 4.49
CA LYS A 101 -9.29 15.92 5.29
C LYS A 101 -10.03 15.89 6.62
N PHE A 102 -11.30 15.52 6.60
CA PHE A 102 -12.13 15.44 7.82
C PHE A 102 -11.56 14.41 8.80
N VAL A 103 -11.25 13.20 8.34
CA VAL A 103 -10.72 12.12 9.21
C VAL A 103 -9.31 12.45 9.70
N ALA A 104 -8.43 13.01 8.84
CA ALA A 104 -7.08 13.42 9.23
C ALA A 104 -7.12 14.49 10.36
N TYR A 105 -8.04 15.45 10.23
CA TYR A 105 -8.25 16.50 11.26
C TYR A 105 -8.83 15.91 12.54
N ASP A 106 -9.77 14.99 12.46
CA ASP A 106 -10.34 14.33 13.64
C ASP A 106 -9.29 13.50 14.39
N ILE A 107 -8.50 12.72 13.68
CA ILE A 107 -7.38 11.95 14.26
C ILE A 107 -6.39 12.88 14.93
N TYR A 108 -5.92 13.93 14.24
CA TYR A 108 -4.96 14.88 14.79
C TYR A 108 -5.48 15.55 16.08
N ASN A 109 -6.72 16.04 16.05
CA ASN A 109 -7.33 16.69 17.19
C ASN A 109 -7.46 15.76 18.41
N LYS A 110 -7.82 14.50 18.19
CA LYS A 110 -7.89 13.47 19.24
C LYS A 110 -6.50 13.13 19.78
N LEU A 111 -5.50 12.95 18.92
CA LEU A 111 -4.12 12.74 19.35
C LEU A 111 -3.60 13.89 20.19
N LYS A 112 -3.90 15.14 19.78
CA LYS A 112 -3.52 16.34 20.52
C LYS A 112 -4.23 16.44 21.88
N ALA A 113 -5.53 16.18 21.92
CA ALA A 113 -6.31 16.16 23.16
C ALA A 113 -5.83 15.09 24.16
N ASN A 114 -5.31 13.98 23.65
CA ASN A 114 -4.76 12.88 24.45
C ASN A 114 -3.24 13.04 24.76
N ASP A 115 -2.68 14.23 24.57
CA ASP A 115 -1.24 14.53 24.76
C ASP A 115 -0.31 13.59 23.97
N LYS A 116 -0.69 13.20 22.75
CA LYS A 116 0.09 12.33 21.89
C LYS A 116 0.89 13.07 20.82
N ILE A 117 0.83 14.39 20.80
CA ILE A 117 1.59 15.26 19.90
C ILE A 117 2.66 16.01 20.67
N ALA A 118 3.88 16.02 20.16
CA ALA A 118 5.00 16.83 20.63
C ALA A 118 5.42 17.83 19.55
N VAL A 119 5.85 19.01 19.95
CA VAL A 119 6.45 20.01 19.05
C VAL A 119 7.94 20.07 19.36
N LYS A 120 8.78 19.97 18.34
CA LYS A 120 10.25 19.98 18.46
C LYS A 120 10.84 20.84 17.36
N THR A 121 11.84 21.67 17.69
CA THR A 121 12.63 22.37 16.68
C THR A 121 13.68 21.41 16.13
N ILE A 122 13.75 21.28 14.80
CA ILE A 122 14.75 20.48 14.11
C ILE A 122 15.50 21.32 13.08
N SER A 123 16.74 20.94 12.80
CA SER A 123 17.58 21.57 11.76
C SER A 123 17.50 20.74 10.49
N GLN A 124 17.15 21.38 9.38
CA GLN A 124 17.02 20.73 8.06
C GLN A 124 17.73 21.53 6.99
N LEU A 125 18.05 20.87 5.87
CA LEU A 125 18.59 21.53 4.69
C LEU A 125 17.49 22.28 3.94
N PHE A 126 17.75 23.55 3.62
CA PHE A 126 16.82 24.47 2.96
C PHE A 126 17.42 24.95 1.63
N ASP A 127 16.64 24.84 0.58
CA ASP A 127 16.97 25.38 -0.75
C ASP A 127 16.52 26.83 -0.84
N GLU A 128 17.47 27.77 -0.89
CA GLU A 128 17.16 29.20 -0.96
C GLU A 128 16.61 29.64 -2.32
N GLU A 129 16.91 28.93 -3.39
CA GLU A 129 16.37 29.24 -4.73
C GLU A 129 14.91 28.81 -4.85
N LYS A 130 14.60 27.62 -4.33
CA LYS A 130 13.24 27.08 -4.35
C LYS A 130 12.41 27.48 -3.14
N GLN A 131 13.02 28.11 -2.13
CA GLN A 131 12.36 28.53 -0.88
C GLN A 131 11.64 27.38 -0.18
N MET A 132 12.32 26.21 -0.09
CA MET A 132 11.74 25.00 0.48
C MET A 132 12.75 24.19 1.30
N PHE A 133 12.28 23.51 2.34
CA PHE A 133 13.03 22.46 3.02
C PHE A 133 13.12 21.23 2.13
N LEU A 134 14.29 20.60 2.11
CA LEU A 134 14.57 19.48 1.23
C LEU A 134 14.32 18.14 1.96
N PRO A 135 13.39 17.33 1.50
CA PRO A 135 13.31 15.92 1.89
C PRO A 135 14.59 15.16 1.52
N ASP A 136 14.87 14.07 2.23
CA ASP A 136 16.11 13.29 2.13
C ASP A 136 16.47 12.92 0.67
N ARG A 137 15.47 12.53 -0.13
CA ARG A 137 15.65 12.16 -1.54
C ARG A 137 15.84 13.36 -2.49
N PHE A 138 15.69 14.57 -1.99
CA PHE A 138 15.94 15.81 -2.75
C PHE A 138 17.27 16.46 -2.40
N VAL A 139 18.08 15.79 -1.58
CA VAL A 139 19.48 16.15 -1.31
C VAL A 139 20.38 15.04 -1.81
N LYS A 140 21.45 15.43 -2.49
CA LYS A 140 22.55 14.54 -2.83
C LYS A 140 23.87 15.16 -2.39
N GLY A 141 24.87 14.31 -2.23
CA GLY A 141 26.20 14.71 -1.83
C GLY A 141 27.16 13.53 -1.76
N THR A 142 28.29 13.73 -1.10
CA THR A 142 29.30 12.69 -0.92
C THR A 142 29.07 11.96 0.41
N CYS A 143 29.04 10.63 0.37
CA CYS A 143 28.86 9.78 1.55
C CYS A 143 29.91 10.08 2.64
N PRO A 144 29.53 10.35 3.90
CA PRO A 144 30.47 10.66 4.97
C PRO A 144 31.40 9.49 5.30
N LYS A 145 30.98 8.24 5.06
CA LYS A 145 31.73 7.03 5.39
C LYS A 145 32.65 6.57 4.27
N CYS A 146 32.12 6.24 3.09
CA CYS A 146 32.92 5.64 2.02
C CYS A 146 33.40 6.63 0.96
N LYS A 147 33.00 7.90 1.08
CA LYS A 147 33.37 9.00 0.16
C LYS A 147 32.88 8.83 -1.28
N SER A 148 31.88 8.00 -1.49
CA SER A 148 31.22 7.91 -2.80
C SER A 148 30.39 9.17 -3.06
N GLU A 149 30.55 9.75 -4.21
CA GLU A 149 29.79 10.91 -4.69
C GLU A 149 28.38 10.52 -5.11
N ASP A 150 27.51 11.54 -5.29
CA ASP A 150 26.14 11.41 -5.81
C ASP A 150 25.21 10.48 -4.99
N GLN A 151 25.40 10.47 -3.67
CA GLN A 151 24.56 9.68 -2.76
C GLN A 151 23.39 10.52 -2.22
N TYR A 152 22.22 9.88 -2.06
CA TYR A 152 21.04 10.52 -1.49
C TYR A 152 21.17 10.77 0.02
N GLY A 153 20.32 11.65 0.56
CA GLY A 153 20.38 12.13 1.95
C GLY A 153 19.95 11.12 3.02
N ASP A 154 19.48 9.93 2.66
CA ASP A 154 18.99 8.91 3.58
C ASP A 154 20.00 7.74 3.75
N ASN A 155 20.66 7.34 2.66
CA ASN A 155 21.60 6.21 2.70
C ASN A 155 22.60 6.25 1.53
N CYS A 156 23.70 5.54 1.69
CA CYS A 156 24.69 5.33 0.64
C CYS A 156 24.36 4.06 -0.15
N GLU A 157 24.08 4.21 -1.44
CA GLU A 157 23.80 3.06 -2.33
C GLU A 157 25.01 2.12 -2.50
N LYS A 158 26.25 2.65 -2.27
CA LYS A 158 27.48 1.88 -2.44
C LYS A 158 27.87 1.08 -1.19
N CYS A 159 27.77 1.67 0.00
CA CYS A 159 28.23 1.00 1.25
C CYS A 159 27.11 0.67 2.22
N GLY A 160 25.85 1.01 1.90
CA GLY A 160 24.68 0.71 2.70
C GLY A 160 24.55 1.48 4.03
N THR A 161 25.46 2.44 4.31
CA THR A 161 25.38 3.23 5.55
C THR A 161 24.25 4.22 5.47
N THR A 162 23.43 4.27 6.54
CA THR A 162 22.41 5.31 6.76
C THR A 162 23.01 6.53 7.47
N TYR A 163 22.50 7.71 7.18
CA TYR A 163 22.92 8.99 7.77
C TYR A 163 21.82 10.03 7.59
N ALA A 164 21.91 11.15 8.30
CA ALA A 164 21.01 12.29 8.04
C ALA A 164 21.49 13.10 6.81
N PRO A 165 20.59 13.78 6.06
CA PRO A 165 20.99 14.63 4.93
C PRO A 165 22.07 15.67 5.29
N THR A 166 22.05 16.13 6.54
CA THR A 166 23.02 17.09 7.10
C THR A 166 24.44 16.54 7.26
N ASP A 167 24.60 15.20 7.25
CA ASP A 167 25.91 14.54 7.38
C ASP A 167 26.65 14.41 6.03
N LEU A 168 25.92 14.62 4.92
CA LEU A 168 26.53 14.58 3.58
C LEU A 168 27.63 15.64 3.42
N ILE A 169 28.69 15.25 2.75
CA ILE A 169 29.77 16.16 2.38
C ILE A 169 29.40 16.82 1.06
N ASN A 170 29.51 18.15 1.00
CA ASN A 170 29.13 18.96 -0.15
C ASN A 170 27.71 18.65 -0.64
N PRO A 171 26.68 18.80 0.22
CA PRO A 171 25.31 18.54 -0.18
C PRO A 171 24.85 19.55 -1.25
N PHE A 172 24.02 19.09 -2.19
CA PHE A 172 23.36 19.93 -3.18
C PHE A 172 21.89 19.54 -3.33
N SER A 173 21.08 20.52 -3.68
CA SER A 173 19.66 20.31 -3.98
C SER A 173 19.50 19.60 -5.32
N VAL A 174 18.76 18.52 -5.36
CA VAL A 174 18.38 17.84 -6.62
C VAL A 174 17.41 18.68 -7.44
N VAL A 175 16.72 19.63 -6.79
CA VAL A 175 15.67 20.44 -7.42
C VAL A 175 16.25 21.64 -8.16
N SER A 176 17.20 22.37 -7.55
CA SER A 176 17.80 23.58 -8.11
C SER A 176 19.26 23.41 -8.53
N GLY A 177 19.96 22.41 -7.96
CA GLY A 177 21.42 22.27 -8.09
C GLY A 177 22.21 23.17 -7.12
N SER A 178 21.53 24.04 -6.35
CA SER A 178 22.18 24.95 -5.40
C SER A 178 22.71 24.20 -4.16
N THR A 179 23.64 24.84 -3.45
CA THR A 179 24.09 24.35 -2.13
C THR A 179 23.08 24.78 -1.08
N PRO A 180 22.41 23.82 -0.39
CA PRO A 180 21.41 24.16 0.61
C PRO A 180 22.04 24.69 1.89
N VAL A 181 21.28 25.49 2.65
CA VAL A 181 21.68 26.02 3.95
C VAL A 181 20.92 25.32 5.08
N LEU A 182 21.51 25.27 6.28
CA LEU A 182 20.81 24.80 7.47
C LEU A 182 19.82 25.86 7.96
N ARG A 183 18.58 25.45 8.20
CA ARG A 183 17.55 26.26 8.85
C ARG A 183 16.81 25.44 9.91
N GLU A 184 16.42 26.10 10.96
CA GLU A 184 15.57 25.52 11.99
C GLU A 184 14.09 25.68 11.63
N SER A 185 13.30 24.64 11.96
CA SER A 185 11.86 24.66 11.82
C SER A 185 11.21 23.87 12.96
N GLU A 186 10.06 24.34 13.42
CA GLU A 186 9.24 23.58 14.37
C GLU A 186 8.50 22.48 13.63
N HIS A 187 8.57 21.25 14.14
CA HIS A 187 7.88 20.08 13.61
C HIS A 187 7.01 19.42 14.66
N TYR A 188 5.94 18.82 14.19
CA TYR A 188 4.95 18.11 15.00
C TYR A 188 5.25 16.61 14.94
N PHE A 189 5.36 15.99 16.10
CA PHE A 189 5.71 14.58 16.23
C PHE A 189 4.57 13.83 16.93
N TYR A 190 4.18 12.69 16.38
CA TYR A 190 3.39 11.71 17.11
C TYR A 190 4.31 10.96 18.09
N LYS A 191 3.93 10.91 19.37
CA LYS A 191 4.67 10.27 20.46
C LYS A 191 4.60 8.74 20.37
N LEU A 192 5.11 8.15 19.27
CA LEU A 192 5.10 6.69 19.04
C LEU A 192 5.89 5.95 20.12
N SER A 193 6.92 6.57 20.69
CA SER A 193 7.73 6.01 21.80
C SER A 193 6.88 5.59 23.00
N GLY A 194 5.73 6.23 23.22
CA GLY A 194 4.79 5.90 24.30
C GLY A 194 3.81 4.77 24.00
N ALA A 195 3.83 4.18 22.80
CA ALA A 195 2.85 3.16 22.36
C ALA A 195 3.36 1.72 22.53
N GLY A 196 4.55 1.50 23.12
CA GLY A 196 5.22 0.19 23.17
C GLY A 196 4.36 -0.92 23.78
N ASP A 197 3.74 -0.70 24.93
CA ASP A 197 2.94 -1.70 25.63
C ASP A 197 1.69 -2.11 24.83
N PHE A 198 1.00 -1.12 24.23
CA PHE A 198 -0.13 -1.37 23.35
C PHE A 198 0.30 -2.21 22.15
N LEU A 199 1.38 -1.81 21.47
CA LEU A 199 1.87 -2.49 20.27
C LEU A 199 2.33 -3.91 20.57
N ALA A 200 3.02 -4.14 21.69
CA ALA A 200 3.41 -5.47 22.13
C ALA A 200 2.20 -6.39 22.34
N SER A 201 1.15 -5.86 22.98
CA SER A 201 -0.13 -6.57 23.17
C SER A 201 -0.84 -6.83 21.84
N TRP A 202 -0.94 -5.81 20.97
CA TRP A 202 -1.60 -5.90 19.67
C TRP A 202 -0.91 -6.92 18.76
N LEU A 203 0.42 -6.87 18.63
CA LEU A 203 1.22 -7.83 17.86
C LEU A 203 1.21 -9.23 18.49
N GLY A 204 1.01 -9.33 19.80
CA GLY A 204 0.88 -10.59 20.55
C GLY A 204 -0.34 -11.41 20.15
N THR A 205 -1.41 -10.75 19.70
CA THR A 205 -2.66 -11.40 19.31
C THR A 205 -2.44 -12.31 18.09
N SER A 206 -2.97 -13.53 18.17
CA SER A 206 -2.88 -14.52 17.09
C SER A 206 -3.59 -14.02 15.82
N GLY A 207 -3.00 -14.29 14.67
CA GLY A 207 -3.58 -13.94 13.36
C GLY A 207 -3.36 -12.50 12.90
N ARG A 208 -2.68 -11.65 13.69
CA ARG A 208 -2.38 -10.25 13.31
C ARG A 208 -1.34 -10.16 12.20
N LEU A 209 -0.31 -10.98 12.28
CA LEU A 209 0.84 -10.99 11.35
C LEU A 209 1.36 -12.41 11.15
N GLN A 210 1.99 -12.63 9.99
CA GLN A 210 2.84 -13.81 9.77
C GLN A 210 4.00 -13.82 10.77
N SER A 211 4.51 -15.00 11.13
CA SER A 211 5.52 -15.17 12.17
C SER A 211 6.79 -14.36 11.90
N GLU A 212 7.26 -14.36 10.65
CA GLU A 212 8.47 -13.64 10.26
C GLU A 212 8.29 -12.11 10.38
N ALA A 213 7.12 -11.60 9.95
CA ALA A 213 6.77 -10.18 10.09
C ALA A 213 6.67 -9.77 11.56
N LYS A 214 6.05 -10.62 12.40
CA LYS A 214 5.96 -10.40 13.83
C LYS A 214 7.34 -10.33 14.48
N ASN A 215 8.24 -11.28 14.19
CA ASN A 215 9.59 -11.29 14.73
C ASN A 215 10.34 -10.00 14.36
N LYS A 216 10.18 -9.54 13.10
CA LYS A 216 10.81 -8.29 12.65
C LYS A 216 10.29 -7.07 13.42
N MET A 217 8.99 -7.02 13.71
CA MET A 217 8.42 -5.93 14.51
C MET A 217 8.86 -5.98 15.96
N GLN A 218 9.10 -7.15 16.51
CA GLN A 218 9.61 -7.32 17.85
C GLN A 218 11.01 -6.72 18.02
N GLU A 219 11.90 -6.87 17.03
CA GLU A 219 13.22 -6.21 17.03
C GLU A 219 13.09 -4.67 17.17
N TRP A 220 12.10 -4.06 16.52
CA TRP A 220 11.84 -2.61 16.63
C TRP A 220 11.34 -2.22 18.02
N LEU A 221 10.46 -3.03 18.63
CA LEU A 221 9.98 -2.78 20.00
C LEU A 221 11.12 -2.86 21.01
N GLU A 222 11.98 -3.85 20.88
CA GLU A 222 13.14 -4.06 21.75
C GLU A 222 14.21 -2.98 21.58
N GLY A 223 14.37 -2.47 20.34
CA GLY A 223 15.28 -1.36 20.03
C GLY A 223 14.81 0.01 20.51
N GLY A 224 13.56 0.12 20.94
CA GLY A 224 12.93 1.37 21.38
C GLY A 224 12.37 2.19 20.22
N LEU A 225 11.07 2.47 20.29
CA LEU A 225 10.37 3.27 19.28
C LEU A 225 10.74 4.75 19.39
N GLN A 226 10.89 5.41 18.26
CA GLN A 226 11.14 6.85 18.19
C GLN A 226 9.84 7.59 17.80
N ASP A 227 9.70 8.82 18.31
CA ASP A 227 8.60 9.68 17.91
C ASP A 227 8.64 9.95 16.41
N TRP A 228 7.47 10.00 15.79
CA TRP A 228 7.33 10.10 14.35
C TRP A 228 6.96 11.51 13.90
N ASP A 229 7.77 12.13 13.03
CA ASP A 229 7.47 13.45 12.45
C ASP A 229 6.28 13.36 11.49
N ILE A 230 5.19 14.03 11.84
CA ILE A 230 3.93 14.06 11.10
C ILE A 230 3.69 15.37 10.35
N SER A 231 4.67 16.26 10.30
CA SER A 231 4.54 17.58 9.68
C SER A 231 5.56 17.81 8.57
N ARG A 232 5.19 18.72 7.66
CA ARG A 232 6.08 19.25 6.61
C ARG A 232 5.86 20.73 6.46
N ASP A 233 6.92 21.46 6.12
CA ASP A 233 6.87 22.88 5.83
C ASP A 233 6.35 23.16 4.41
N LYS A 234 5.77 24.35 4.23
CA LYS A 234 5.45 24.86 2.89
C LYS A 234 6.72 25.12 2.07
N PRO A 235 6.69 24.98 0.71
CA PRO A 235 5.55 24.57 -0.10
C PRO A 235 5.36 23.04 -0.03
N TYR A 236 4.12 22.61 0.06
CA TYR A 236 3.76 21.21 0.13
C TYR A 236 2.36 21.00 -0.42
N PHE A 237 2.14 19.98 -1.20
CA PHE A 237 0.80 19.60 -1.64
C PHE A 237 0.19 18.59 -0.67
N GLY A 238 -0.85 18.99 0.04
CA GLY A 238 -1.50 18.21 1.07
C GLY A 238 -2.38 19.08 1.99
N PHE A 239 -2.84 18.54 3.11
CA PHE A 239 -3.68 19.27 4.05
C PHE A 239 -2.84 20.00 5.09
N GLU A 240 -3.11 21.28 5.25
CA GLU A 240 -2.50 22.10 6.30
C GLU A 240 -2.98 21.65 7.69
N ILE A 241 -2.07 21.61 8.67
CA ILE A 241 -2.40 21.28 10.04
C ILE A 241 -3.28 22.40 10.64
N PRO A 242 -4.45 22.10 11.26
CA PRO A 242 -5.48 23.09 11.57
C PRO A 242 -5.01 24.29 12.43
N ASP A 243 -4.05 24.08 13.32
CA ASP A 243 -3.57 25.08 14.27
C ASP A 243 -2.08 25.40 14.09
N ALA A 244 -1.51 25.06 12.94
CA ALA A 244 -0.11 25.30 12.60
C ALA A 244 0.02 25.89 11.19
N PRO A 245 -0.25 27.17 10.98
CA PRO A 245 -0.20 27.80 9.67
C PRO A 245 1.15 27.61 8.97
N GLY A 246 1.12 27.16 7.71
CA GLY A 246 2.31 26.84 6.90
C GLY A 246 2.91 25.47 7.21
N LYS A 247 2.28 24.66 8.04
CA LYS A 247 2.63 23.27 8.30
C LYS A 247 1.56 22.35 7.71
N TYR A 248 2.00 21.28 7.07
CA TYR A 248 1.14 20.31 6.37
C TYR A 248 1.32 18.95 6.99
N PHE A 249 0.29 18.10 6.95
CA PHE A 249 0.45 16.72 7.33
C PHE A 249 1.43 16.01 6.40
N TYR A 250 2.35 15.28 7.00
CA TYR A 250 3.22 14.39 6.26
C TYR A 250 2.40 13.25 5.65
N VAL A 251 2.69 12.92 4.40
CA VAL A 251 1.95 11.91 3.63
C VAL A 251 1.76 10.57 4.37
N TRP A 252 2.69 10.17 5.22
CA TRP A 252 2.59 8.93 6.00
C TRP A 252 1.61 8.98 7.17
N LEU A 253 1.16 10.15 7.62
CA LEU A 253 -0.03 10.26 8.48
C LEU A 253 -1.31 10.24 7.64
N ASP A 254 -1.31 10.96 6.55
CA ASP A 254 -2.47 11.25 5.71
C ASP A 254 -2.84 10.06 4.79
N ALA A 255 -1.86 9.35 4.23
CA ALA A 255 -2.10 8.22 3.35
C ALA A 255 -2.92 7.08 4.01
N PRO A 256 -2.56 6.55 5.20
CA PRO A 256 -3.34 5.47 5.80
C PRO A 256 -4.74 5.92 6.25
N VAL A 257 -4.97 7.23 6.47
CA VAL A 257 -6.33 7.77 6.65
C VAL A 257 -7.21 7.48 5.44
N GLY A 258 -6.62 7.35 4.25
CA GLY A 258 -7.30 6.96 3.03
C GLY A 258 -8.11 5.67 3.13
N TYR A 259 -7.72 4.73 4.00
CA TYR A 259 -8.51 3.52 4.25
C TYR A 259 -9.86 3.82 4.87
N LEU A 260 -9.90 4.74 5.85
CA LEU A 260 -11.13 5.16 6.51
C LEU A 260 -11.97 6.05 5.59
N SER A 261 -11.34 7.04 4.99
CA SER A 261 -12.02 8.04 4.15
C SER A 261 -12.66 7.41 2.91
N SER A 262 -11.98 6.47 2.27
CA SER A 262 -12.54 5.72 1.13
C SER A 262 -13.73 4.88 1.56
N PHE A 263 -13.67 4.20 2.69
CA PHE A 263 -14.80 3.44 3.21
C PHE A 263 -15.95 4.36 3.66
N MET A 264 -15.63 5.52 4.25
CA MET A 264 -16.63 6.54 4.61
C MET A 264 -17.39 7.05 3.38
N HIS A 265 -16.66 7.39 2.31
CA HIS A 265 -17.25 7.81 1.05
C HIS A 265 -18.11 6.69 0.42
N PHE A 266 -17.60 5.45 0.40
CA PHE A 266 -18.37 4.29 -0.03
C PHE A 266 -19.68 4.13 0.76
N CYS A 267 -19.63 4.24 2.08
CA CYS A 267 -20.80 4.16 2.94
C CYS A 267 -21.83 5.24 2.59
N THR A 268 -21.38 6.48 2.43
CA THR A 268 -22.23 7.62 2.05
C THR A 268 -22.95 7.37 0.73
N GLN A 269 -22.21 6.88 -0.28
CA GLN A 269 -22.79 6.59 -1.60
C GLN A 269 -23.81 5.44 -1.58
N ASN A 270 -23.68 4.51 -0.65
CA ASN A 270 -24.52 3.33 -0.57
C ASN A 270 -25.58 3.39 0.54
N GLY A 271 -25.75 4.54 1.21
CA GLY A 271 -26.72 4.69 2.31
C GLY A 271 -26.39 3.84 3.54
N LEU A 272 -25.10 3.57 3.77
CA LEU A 272 -24.59 2.81 4.90
C LEU A 272 -24.05 3.76 5.98
N ASP A 273 -24.09 3.34 7.24
CA ASP A 273 -23.50 4.08 8.36
C ASP A 273 -22.05 3.64 8.58
N PHE A 274 -21.11 4.54 8.26
CA PHE A 274 -19.68 4.30 8.44
C PHE A 274 -19.32 3.98 9.89
N ASN A 275 -19.82 4.77 10.84
CA ASN A 275 -19.46 4.60 12.26
C ASN A 275 -19.98 3.26 12.80
N GLN A 276 -21.20 2.90 12.42
CA GLN A 276 -21.78 1.61 12.81
C GLN A 276 -20.98 0.45 12.21
N LEU A 277 -20.59 0.53 10.94
CA LEU A 277 -19.86 -0.56 10.27
C LEU A 277 -18.42 -0.64 10.72
N TRP A 278 -17.69 0.50 10.79
CA TRP A 278 -16.28 0.50 11.16
C TRP A 278 -16.05 0.04 12.60
N ASN A 279 -16.91 0.47 13.54
CA ASN A 279 -16.71 0.24 14.97
C ASN A 279 -17.48 -0.98 15.52
N ALA A 280 -18.27 -1.70 14.70
CA ALA A 280 -19.00 -2.88 15.17
C ALA A 280 -18.03 -3.94 15.69
N GLU A 281 -18.40 -4.61 16.80
CA GLU A 281 -17.56 -5.65 17.42
C GLU A 281 -17.26 -6.83 16.48
N ASP A 282 -18.20 -7.15 15.59
CA ASP A 282 -18.12 -8.22 14.61
C ASP A 282 -17.52 -7.78 13.26
N THR A 283 -17.00 -6.54 13.13
CA THR A 283 -16.27 -6.09 11.93
C THR A 283 -14.82 -6.51 12.01
N GLU A 284 -14.32 -7.08 10.94
CA GLU A 284 -12.91 -7.42 10.73
C GLU A 284 -12.29 -6.52 9.68
N ILE A 285 -11.10 -5.99 9.93
CA ILE A 285 -10.36 -5.09 9.04
C ILE A 285 -9.02 -5.74 8.70
N TYR A 286 -8.73 -5.92 7.41
CA TYR A 286 -7.50 -6.51 6.92
C TYR A 286 -6.82 -5.62 5.89
N HIS A 287 -5.50 -5.41 6.04
CA HIS A 287 -4.66 -4.72 5.07
C HIS A 287 -3.74 -5.71 4.36
N PHE A 288 -3.68 -5.65 3.03
CA PHE A 288 -2.71 -6.35 2.20
C PHE A 288 -1.62 -5.36 1.82
N ILE A 289 -0.36 -5.68 2.09
CA ILE A 289 0.76 -4.73 1.98
C ILE A 289 2.06 -5.40 1.53
N GLY A 290 2.94 -4.64 0.89
CA GLY A 290 4.32 -5.02 0.67
C GLY A 290 5.17 -4.94 1.96
N LYS A 291 6.24 -5.72 2.01
CA LYS A 291 7.13 -5.78 3.20
C LYS A 291 7.87 -4.47 3.49
N ASP A 292 8.02 -3.58 2.51
CA ASP A 292 8.67 -2.28 2.63
C ASP A 292 7.92 -1.29 3.50
N ILE A 293 6.60 -1.43 3.59
CA ILE A 293 5.72 -0.58 4.41
C ILE A 293 5.21 -1.28 5.67
N LEU A 294 5.78 -2.44 6.01
CA LEU A 294 5.41 -3.21 7.19
C LEU A 294 5.53 -2.38 8.47
N TYR A 295 6.62 -1.63 8.64
CA TYR A 295 6.84 -0.78 9.80
C TYR A 295 5.67 0.19 10.03
N PHE A 296 5.20 0.87 8.98
CA PHE A 296 4.10 1.82 9.07
C PHE A 296 2.78 1.15 9.49
N HIS A 297 2.46 0.02 8.90
CA HIS A 297 1.17 -0.65 9.11
C HIS A 297 1.12 -1.49 10.38
N ALA A 298 2.28 -1.94 10.89
CA ALA A 298 2.34 -2.78 12.07
C ALA A 298 2.68 -2.02 13.37
N LEU A 299 3.25 -0.81 13.28
CA LEU A 299 3.61 -0.01 14.45
C LEU A 299 2.90 1.35 14.45
N PHE A 300 3.21 2.20 13.47
CA PHE A 300 2.69 3.56 13.45
C PHE A 300 1.15 3.60 13.33
N TRP A 301 0.59 2.96 12.31
CA TRP A 301 -0.84 3.04 12.02
C TRP A 301 -1.74 2.48 13.13
N PRO A 302 -1.51 1.27 13.69
CA PRO A 302 -2.33 0.79 14.81
C PRO A 302 -2.18 1.64 16.07
N ALA A 303 -1.01 2.22 16.33
CA ALA A 303 -0.80 3.11 17.47
C ALA A 303 -1.60 4.43 17.31
N VAL A 304 -1.55 5.05 16.13
CA VAL A 304 -2.34 6.26 15.81
C VAL A 304 -3.84 5.98 15.95
N LEU A 305 -4.33 4.88 15.39
CA LEU A 305 -5.75 4.51 15.51
C LEU A 305 -6.16 4.30 16.96
N HIS A 306 -5.38 3.54 17.72
CA HIS A 306 -5.63 3.29 19.14
C HIS A 306 -5.71 4.58 19.94
N ASP A 307 -4.69 5.45 19.81
CA ASP A 307 -4.59 6.69 20.59
C ASP A 307 -5.64 7.73 20.16
N ALA A 308 -6.13 7.65 18.91
CA ALA A 308 -7.25 8.45 18.42
C ALA A 308 -8.64 7.81 18.67
N GLY A 309 -8.70 6.64 19.34
CA GLY A 309 -9.96 5.96 19.66
C GLY A 309 -10.67 5.36 18.46
N TYR A 310 -9.94 5.01 17.40
CA TYR A 310 -10.43 4.25 16.25
C TYR A 310 -10.14 2.76 16.39
N ARG A 311 -10.95 1.94 15.72
CA ARG A 311 -10.72 0.50 15.63
C ARG A 311 -9.43 0.21 14.85
N THR A 312 -8.58 -0.63 15.41
CA THR A 312 -7.35 -1.10 14.76
C THR A 312 -7.59 -2.29 13.85
N PRO A 313 -6.74 -2.52 12.84
CA PRO A 313 -6.85 -3.70 11.97
C PRO A 313 -6.83 -5.02 12.74
N ASN A 314 -7.59 -6.00 12.25
CA ASN A 314 -7.59 -7.36 12.75
C ASN A 314 -6.34 -8.13 12.28
N GLY A 315 -5.81 -7.78 11.12
CA GLY A 315 -4.61 -8.42 10.61
C GLY A 315 -4.01 -7.71 9.39
N LEU A 316 -2.74 -8.01 9.17
CA LEU A 316 -1.97 -7.56 8.00
C LEU A 316 -1.49 -8.78 7.24
N PHE A 317 -1.70 -8.81 5.93
CA PHE A 317 -1.14 -9.80 5.02
C PHE A 317 0.03 -9.17 4.26
N VAL A 318 1.23 -9.66 4.54
CA VAL A 318 2.47 -9.08 4.01
C VAL A 318 3.03 -9.98 2.93
N HIS A 319 3.40 -9.40 1.77
CA HIS A 319 4.12 -10.11 0.72
C HIS A 319 5.54 -9.56 0.53
N GLY A 320 6.42 -10.37 -0.05
CA GLY A 320 7.77 -9.97 -0.43
C GLY A 320 7.80 -9.13 -1.71
N PHE A 321 8.99 -8.69 -2.11
CA PHE A 321 9.16 -7.98 -3.38
C PHE A 321 9.00 -8.90 -4.58
N LEU A 322 8.58 -8.33 -5.71
CA LEU A 322 8.66 -8.99 -7.00
C LEU A 322 10.04 -8.72 -7.63
N THR A 323 10.75 -9.79 -7.96
CA THR A 323 11.93 -9.76 -8.82
C THR A 323 11.57 -10.26 -10.21
N VAL A 324 12.40 -9.97 -11.20
CA VAL A 324 12.24 -10.47 -12.59
C VAL A 324 13.55 -11.15 -12.98
N ASP A 325 13.48 -12.45 -13.24
CA ASP A 325 14.64 -13.31 -13.52
C ASP A 325 15.78 -13.10 -12.50
N GLY A 326 15.41 -13.15 -11.20
CA GLY A 326 16.31 -13.00 -10.07
C GLY A 326 16.84 -11.58 -9.82
N GLN A 327 16.35 -10.58 -10.54
CA GLN A 327 16.80 -9.20 -10.43
C GLN A 327 15.69 -8.27 -9.93
N LYS A 328 16.08 -7.24 -9.15
CA LYS A 328 15.14 -6.17 -8.78
C LYS A 328 14.62 -5.48 -10.05
N MET A 329 13.33 -5.14 -10.05
CA MET A 329 12.75 -4.32 -11.12
C MET A 329 13.47 -2.98 -11.20
N SER A 330 13.97 -2.65 -12.40
CA SER A 330 14.71 -1.41 -12.66
C SER A 330 14.47 -0.94 -14.09
N LYS A 331 14.18 0.37 -14.25
CA LYS A 331 14.02 0.98 -15.57
C LYS A 331 15.32 0.90 -16.38
N SER A 332 16.47 1.13 -15.76
CA SER A 332 17.78 1.09 -16.40
C SER A 332 18.19 -0.30 -16.88
N ARG A 333 17.62 -1.37 -16.29
CA ARG A 333 17.91 -2.77 -16.67
C ARG A 333 16.85 -3.38 -17.56
N GLY A 334 15.80 -2.65 -17.92
CA GLY A 334 14.70 -3.18 -18.73
C GLY A 334 13.80 -4.22 -18.01
N THR A 335 13.98 -4.40 -16.69
CA THR A 335 13.17 -5.34 -15.87
C THR A 335 11.96 -4.66 -15.23
N PHE A 336 11.73 -3.38 -15.52
CA PHE A 336 10.59 -2.62 -15.00
C PHE A 336 9.39 -2.77 -15.94
N ILE A 337 8.44 -3.62 -15.54
CA ILE A 337 7.24 -3.91 -16.33
C ILE A 337 6.06 -3.21 -15.68
N THR A 338 5.46 -2.25 -16.38
CA THR A 338 4.23 -1.59 -15.94
C THR A 338 3.01 -2.49 -16.19
N ALA A 339 1.95 -2.30 -15.41
CA ALA A 339 0.68 -2.98 -15.64
C ALA A 339 0.16 -2.67 -17.04
N ARG A 340 0.23 -1.41 -17.48
CA ARG A 340 -0.17 -0.99 -18.83
C ARG A 340 0.62 -1.72 -19.92
N SER A 341 1.96 -1.78 -19.82
CA SER A 341 2.78 -2.47 -20.82
C SER A 341 2.47 -3.97 -20.93
N PHE A 342 2.11 -4.59 -19.80
CA PHE A 342 1.66 -5.98 -19.80
C PHE A 342 0.30 -6.12 -20.52
N LEU A 343 -0.67 -5.27 -20.22
CA LEU A 343 -1.98 -5.28 -20.88
C LEU A 343 -1.86 -5.04 -22.40
N ASP A 344 -1.03 -4.09 -22.79
CA ASP A 344 -0.79 -3.74 -24.20
C ASP A 344 -0.05 -4.84 -24.98
N SER A 345 0.62 -5.77 -24.30
CA SER A 345 1.25 -6.94 -24.93
C SER A 345 0.24 -7.94 -25.49
N GLY A 346 -1.03 -7.83 -25.11
CA GLY A 346 -2.10 -8.75 -25.50
C GLY A 346 -2.08 -10.10 -24.76
N ILE A 347 -1.17 -10.28 -23.79
CA ILE A 347 -1.19 -11.48 -22.92
C ILE A 347 -2.41 -11.36 -21.98
N ASN A 348 -3.17 -12.43 -21.86
CA ASN A 348 -4.33 -12.45 -20.98
C ASN A 348 -3.90 -12.22 -19.52
N PRO A 349 -4.42 -11.17 -18.85
CA PRO A 349 -4.07 -10.83 -17.46
C PRO A 349 -4.34 -11.97 -16.46
N GLU A 350 -5.31 -12.83 -16.72
CA GLU A 350 -5.59 -14.02 -15.89
C GLU A 350 -4.38 -14.96 -15.79
N PHE A 351 -3.50 -14.97 -16.78
CA PHE A 351 -2.28 -15.76 -16.71
C PHE A 351 -1.32 -15.23 -15.65
N TYR A 352 -1.16 -13.91 -15.56
CA TYR A 352 -0.37 -13.30 -14.52
C TYR A 352 -1.00 -13.48 -13.14
N ARG A 353 -2.32 -13.29 -13.04
CA ARG A 353 -3.08 -13.55 -11.81
C ARG A 353 -2.87 -14.97 -11.30
N TYR A 354 -3.01 -15.96 -12.19
CA TYR A 354 -2.75 -17.37 -11.87
C TYR A 354 -1.31 -17.61 -11.42
N TYR A 355 -0.35 -17.06 -12.15
CA TYR A 355 1.06 -17.20 -11.83
C TYR A 355 1.38 -16.66 -10.43
N ILE A 356 0.96 -15.44 -10.11
CA ILE A 356 1.14 -14.84 -8.78
C ILE A 356 0.45 -15.71 -7.72
N ALA A 357 -0.79 -16.13 -7.94
CA ALA A 357 -1.51 -17.00 -6.99
C ALA A 357 -0.76 -18.29 -6.71
N SER A 358 -0.10 -18.88 -7.74
CA SER A 358 0.69 -20.11 -7.60
C SER A 358 2.00 -19.93 -6.83
N LYS A 359 2.47 -18.70 -6.66
CA LYS A 359 3.71 -18.35 -5.94
C LYS A 359 3.45 -17.85 -4.51
N LEU A 360 2.26 -17.36 -4.22
CA LEU A 360 1.91 -16.86 -2.90
C LEU A 360 1.87 -18.00 -1.87
N THR A 361 2.45 -17.73 -0.72
CA THR A 361 2.48 -18.65 0.43
C THR A 361 2.02 -17.92 1.69
N SER A 362 1.97 -18.61 2.82
CA SER A 362 1.73 -17.98 4.13
C SER A 362 2.93 -17.16 4.66
N LYS A 363 4.08 -17.20 3.98
CA LYS A 363 5.29 -16.45 4.30
C LYS A 363 5.40 -15.21 3.43
N PHE A 364 6.18 -14.20 3.86
CA PHE A 364 6.45 -13.00 3.06
C PHE A 364 7.81 -13.07 2.32
N GLU A 365 8.04 -14.18 1.62
CA GLU A 365 9.22 -14.36 0.78
C GLU A 365 9.10 -13.57 -0.53
N ASP A 366 10.24 -13.19 -1.11
CA ASP A 366 10.27 -12.53 -2.41
C ASP A 366 9.77 -13.47 -3.50
N ILE A 367 9.02 -12.94 -4.45
CA ILE A 367 8.45 -13.67 -5.57
C ILE A 367 9.29 -13.36 -6.80
N ASP A 368 9.79 -14.39 -7.47
CA ASP A 368 10.50 -14.22 -8.75
C ASP A 368 9.58 -14.51 -9.92
N LEU A 369 9.45 -13.54 -10.82
CA LEU A 369 8.84 -13.68 -12.12
C LEU A 369 9.92 -14.14 -13.11
N SER A 370 10.10 -15.45 -13.23
CA SER A 370 10.85 -16.03 -14.33
C SER A 370 9.94 -16.26 -15.53
N PHE A 371 10.30 -15.73 -16.70
CA PHE A 371 9.48 -15.88 -17.89
C PHE A 371 9.35 -17.33 -18.34
N ASP A 372 10.40 -18.13 -18.20
CA ASP A 372 10.36 -19.56 -18.53
C ASP A 372 9.41 -20.33 -17.61
N ASP A 373 9.47 -20.07 -16.28
CA ASP A 373 8.56 -20.68 -15.31
C ASP A 373 7.11 -20.19 -15.53
N PHE A 374 6.92 -18.91 -15.86
CA PHE A 374 5.61 -18.36 -16.20
C PHE A 374 4.97 -19.14 -17.36
N VAL A 375 5.68 -19.26 -18.49
CA VAL A 375 5.19 -20.00 -19.67
C VAL A 375 4.95 -21.46 -19.33
N ALA A 376 5.88 -22.09 -18.63
CA ALA A 376 5.77 -23.51 -18.27
C ALA A 376 4.54 -23.79 -17.37
N ARG A 377 4.29 -22.96 -16.35
CA ARG A 377 3.14 -23.10 -15.45
C ARG A 377 1.81 -22.87 -16.15
N ILE A 378 1.70 -21.78 -16.93
CA ILE A 378 0.47 -21.51 -17.68
C ILE A 378 0.13 -22.68 -18.60
N ASN A 379 1.10 -23.19 -19.36
CA ASN A 379 0.87 -24.30 -20.28
C ASN A 379 0.56 -25.62 -19.57
N SER A 380 1.32 -25.99 -18.53
CA SER A 380 1.17 -27.27 -17.86
C SER A 380 0.03 -27.34 -16.86
N GLU A 381 -0.21 -26.25 -16.12
CA GLU A 381 -1.16 -26.23 -15.02
C GLU A 381 -2.52 -25.64 -15.43
N LEU A 382 -2.52 -24.42 -15.98
CA LEU A 382 -3.77 -23.78 -16.37
C LEU A 382 -4.35 -24.41 -17.63
N VAL A 383 -3.60 -24.44 -18.73
CA VAL A 383 -4.07 -25.00 -20.00
C VAL A 383 -4.12 -26.53 -19.96
N GLY A 384 -3.02 -27.17 -19.58
CA GLY A 384 -2.86 -28.62 -19.61
C GLY A 384 -3.70 -29.38 -18.59
N LYS A 385 -4.08 -28.74 -17.48
CA LYS A 385 -4.94 -29.36 -16.44
C LYS A 385 -6.32 -28.72 -16.40
N PHE A 386 -6.42 -27.46 -15.98
CA PHE A 386 -7.71 -26.83 -15.70
C PHE A 386 -8.59 -26.70 -16.94
N VAL A 387 -8.10 -26.11 -18.02
CA VAL A 387 -8.87 -25.97 -19.28
C VAL A 387 -9.18 -27.34 -19.88
N ASN A 388 -8.28 -28.30 -19.70
CA ASN A 388 -8.44 -29.65 -20.22
C ASN A 388 -9.57 -30.44 -19.55
N ILE A 389 -9.93 -30.11 -18.30
CA ILE A 389 -11.12 -30.67 -17.64
C ILE A 389 -12.37 -30.33 -18.46
N ALA A 390 -12.58 -29.07 -18.80
CA ALA A 390 -13.71 -28.64 -19.60
C ALA A 390 -13.69 -29.25 -21.01
N ALA A 391 -12.53 -29.23 -21.68
CA ALA A 391 -12.38 -29.77 -23.05
C ALA A 391 -12.70 -31.27 -23.13
N ARG A 392 -12.21 -32.07 -22.18
CA ARG A 392 -12.48 -33.53 -22.13
C ARG A 392 -13.95 -33.79 -21.73
N SER A 393 -14.50 -33.04 -20.78
CA SER A 393 -15.89 -33.18 -20.36
C SER A 393 -16.84 -32.81 -21.50
N ALA A 394 -16.60 -31.73 -22.24
CA ALA A 394 -17.42 -31.30 -23.37
C ALA A 394 -17.51 -32.36 -24.47
N GLY A 395 -16.39 -33.00 -24.82
CA GLY A 395 -16.39 -34.10 -25.80
C GLY A 395 -17.21 -35.32 -25.36
N PHE A 396 -17.19 -35.64 -24.07
CA PHE A 396 -18.01 -36.68 -23.48
C PHE A 396 -19.50 -36.35 -23.49
N MET A 397 -19.82 -35.10 -23.08
CA MET A 397 -21.19 -34.59 -23.09
C MET A 397 -21.82 -34.58 -24.47
N ALA A 398 -21.07 -34.16 -25.49
CA ALA A 398 -21.53 -34.18 -26.88
C ALA A 398 -21.87 -35.63 -27.35
N LYS A 399 -20.97 -36.56 -27.08
CA LYS A 399 -21.11 -37.95 -27.58
C LYS A 399 -22.16 -38.78 -26.85
N ARG A 400 -22.39 -38.56 -25.57
CA ARG A 400 -23.24 -39.39 -24.70
C ARG A 400 -24.55 -38.76 -24.33
N PHE A 401 -24.62 -37.44 -24.30
CA PHE A 401 -25.74 -36.69 -23.76
C PHE A 401 -26.28 -35.60 -24.70
N ASN A 402 -25.88 -35.57 -25.95
CA ASN A 402 -26.30 -34.59 -26.98
C ASN A 402 -26.13 -33.13 -26.48
N ASN A 403 -25.07 -32.81 -25.73
CA ASN A 403 -24.83 -31.52 -25.08
C ASN A 403 -25.93 -31.10 -24.07
N GLN A 404 -26.69 -32.04 -23.56
CA GLN A 404 -27.69 -31.75 -22.52
C GLN A 404 -27.13 -32.06 -21.14
N LEU A 405 -27.30 -31.10 -20.23
CA LEU A 405 -27.00 -31.25 -18.81
C LEU A 405 -28.29 -31.55 -18.05
N ALA A 406 -28.19 -32.27 -16.94
CA ALA A 406 -29.36 -32.48 -16.05
C ALA A 406 -29.85 -31.13 -15.51
N GLY A 407 -31.17 -30.94 -15.43
CA GLY A 407 -31.78 -29.68 -15.07
C GLY A 407 -31.56 -29.22 -13.63
N GLU A 408 -31.26 -30.13 -12.69
CA GLU A 408 -31.09 -29.83 -11.28
C GLU A 408 -29.84 -30.52 -10.71
N LEU A 409 -28.77 -29.76 -10.53
CA LEU A 409 -27.55 -30.23 -9.89
C LEU A 409 -27.78 -30.61 -8.41
N ALA A 410 -28.69 -29.88 -7.73
CA ALA A 410 -29.03 -30.04 -6.32
C ALA A 410 -29.55 -31.45 -5.97
N THR A 411 -30.13 -32.17 -6.94
CA THR A 411 -30.62 -33.55 -6.74
C THR A 411 -29.48 -34.56 -6.62
N TYR A 412 -28.30 -34.24 -7.08
CA TYR A 412 -27.13 -35.12 -7.13
C TYR A 412 -26.04 -34.75 -6.12
N ILE A 413 -26.10 -33.56 -5.55
CA ILE A 413 -25.16 -33.09 -4.53
C ILE A 413 -25.83 -33.23 -3.17
N THR A 414 -25.60 -34.36 -2.48
CA THR A 414 -25.99 -34.55 -1.09
C THR A 414 -24.87 -34.10 -0.15
N THR A 415 -25.21 -33.71 1.08
CA THR A 415 -24.22 -33.39 2.14
C THR A 415 -23.21 -34.50 2.36
N ASP A 416 -23.61 -35.78 2.18
CA ASP A 416 -22.73 -36.93 2.32
C ASP A 416 -21.73 -37.08 1.16
N ASN A 417 -22.10 -36.64 -0.04
CA ASN A 417 -21.19 -36.59 -1.19
C ASN A 417 -20.17 -35.44 -1.14
N LEU A 418 -20.53 -34.32 -0.49
CA LEU A 418 -19.60 -33.19 -0.27
C LEU A 418 -18.59 -33.47 0.84
N ALA A 419 -18.90 -34.33 1.80
CA ALA A 419 -17.99 -34.72 2.89
C ALA A 419 -16.86 -35.65 2.44
N GLN A 420 -16.88 -36.16 1.19
CA GLN A 420 -15.83 -37.03 0.61
C GLN A 420 -14.80 -36.27 -0.20
N TYR A 421 -14.95 -34.98 -0.41
CA TYR A 421 -14.03 -34.08 -1.10
C TYR A 421 -13.57 -32.92 -0.20
#